data_e1540f79a6bd62baa86464277494a922
#
_entry.id   e1540f79a6bd62baa86464277494a922
#
_cell.length_a   1.000
_cell.length_b   1.000
_cell.length_c   1.000
_cell.angle_alpha   90.00
_cell.angle_beta   90.00
_cell.angle_gamma   90.00
#
_symmetry.space_group_name_H-M   'P 1'
#
loop_
_entity.id
_entity.type
_entity.pdbx_description
1 polymer ?
#
loop_
_entity_poly.entity_id
_entity_poly.type
_entity_poly.pdbx_seq_one_letter_code
_entity_poly.pdbx_strand_id
1 'polypeptide(L)'
;MPNAEKMLNEEKLYNNGKFVKYNTIKDKKFIYTFIKEDCYSNSSNLEAAVNKLVAFEDTVTRSKNYCVYLQVMYPKDLSKNDQHEFIKKFMFEISLHYKRLLFAYKFVRRGKGHYVDVIAFERELYIREREI
;
A
#
# COMPACT_ATOMS: atom_id res chain seq x y z
N MET A 1 -16.04 -6.36 -7.17
CA MET A 1 -14.91 -5.45 -6.99
C MET A 1 -13.86 -5.66 -8.05
N PRO A 2 -13.27 -4.59 -8.57
CA PRO A 2 -12.19 -4.75 -9.53
C PRO A 2 -11.03 -5.52 -8.90
N ASN A 3 -10.30 -6.24 -9.72
CA ASN A 3 -9.10 -6.94 -9.29
C ASN A 3 -7.98 -5.91 -9.09
N ALA A 4 -7.38 -5.91 -7.90
CA ALA A 4 -6.33 -4.93 -7.55
C ALA A 4 -5.12 -5.04 -8.47
N GLU A 5 -4.71 -6.25 -8.81
CA GLU A 5 -3.59 -6.47 -9.70
C GLU A 5 -3.82 -5.88 -11.08
N LYS A 6 -5.03 -6.08 -11.62
CA LYS A 6 -5.40 -5.51 -12.92
C LYS A 6 -5.35 -4.00 -12.89
N MET A 7 -5.90 -3.40 -11.84
CA MET A 7 -5.88 -1.94 -11.67
C MET A 7 -4.46 -1.40 -11.61
N LEU A 8 -3.59 -2.07 -10.85
CA LEU A 8 -2.20 -1.65 -10.73
C LEU A 8 -1.45 -1.76 -12.05
N ASN A 9 -1.75 -2.78 -12.84
CA ASN A 9 -1.15 -2.92 -14.15
C ASN A 9 -1.57 -1.80 -15.12
N GLU A 10 -2.78 -1.27 -14.95
CA GLU A 10 -3.24 -0.13 -15.74
C GLU A 10 -2.62 1.17 -15.20
N GLU A 11 -2.60 1.34 -13.90
CA GLU A 11 -2.13 2.55 -13.25
C GLU A 11 -0.62 2.77 -13.40
N LYS A 12 0.15 1.72 -13.62
CA LYS A 12 1.61 1.87 -13.80
C LYS A 12 1.98 2.80 -14.95
N LEU A 13 1.09 2.97 -15.91
CA LEU A 13 1.32 3.85 -17.05
C LEU A 13 0.91 5.30 -16.76
N TYR A 14 0.02 5.47 -15.79
CA TYR A 14 -0.61 6.75 -15.51
C TYR A 14 0.39 7.79 -15.00
N ASN A 15 1.22 7.41 -14.06
CA ASN A 15 2.15 8.32 -13.40
C ASN A 15 3.57 8.20 -13.90
N ASN A 16 3.77 7.61 -15.07
CA ASN A 16 5.09 7.28 -15.59
C ASN A 16 5.89 6.40 -14.64
N GLY A 17 5.21 5.81 -13.67
CA GLY A 17 5.79 4.83 -12.78
C GLY A 17 5.74 3.46 -13.42
N LYS A 18 6.59 2.58 -12.96
CA LYS A 18 6.63 1.21 -13.46
C LYS A 18 6.34 0.26 -12.30
N PHE A 19 5.22 -0.43 -12.41
CA PHE A 19 4.87 -1.49 -11.48
C PHE A 19 5.84 -2.66 -11.67
N VAL A 20 6.53 -3.04 -10.61
CA VAL A 20 7.57 -4.05 -10.70
C VAL A 20 7.16 -5.34 -10.01
N LYS A 21 6.44 -5.24 -8.90
CA LYS A 21 6.12 -6.42 -8.11
C LYS A 21 4.80 -6.22 -7.39
N TYR A 22 4.02 -7.31 -7.33
CA TYR A 22 2.76 -7.35 -6.60
C TYR A 22 2.66 -8.69 -5.89
N ASN A 23 2.47 -8.68 -4.58
CA ASN A 23 2.28 -9.89 -3.79
C ASN A 23 1.19 -9.67 -2.75
N THR A 24 0.35 -10.66 -2.56
CA THR A 24 -0.55 -10.70 -1.42
C THR A 24 0.23 -11.17 -0.20
N ILE A 25 0.11 -10.46 0.90
CA ILE A 25 0.81 -10.78 2.14
C ILE A 25 -0.12 -11.60 3.03
N LYS A 26 0.34 -12.81 3.34
CA LYS A 26 -0.42 -13.77 4.17
C LYS A 26 0.17 -13.92 5.56
N ASP A 27 1.28 -13.23 5.84
CA ASP A 27 1.97 -13.28 7.11
C ASP A 27 2.00 -11.89 7.73
N LYS A 28 1.33 -11.72 8.86
CA LYS A 28 1.28 -10.44 9.55
C LYS A 28 2.64 -9.99 10.09
N LYS A 29 3.58 -10.91 10.26
CA LYS A 29 4.93 -10.56 10.69
C LYS A 29 5.61 -9.63 9.68
N PHE A 30 5.38 -9.84 8.39
CA PHE A 30 5.90 -8.95 7.36
C PHE A 30 5.41 -7.53 7.56
N ILE A 31 4.12 -7.38 7.88
CA ILE A 31 3.50 -6.06 8.05
C ILE A 31 4.14 -5.31 9.22
N TYR A 32 4.27 -5.97 10.36
CA TYR A 32 4.82 -5.33 11.54
C TYR A 32 6.30 -5.01 11.38
N THR A 33 7.03 -5.84 10.66
CA THR A 33 8.42 -5.53 10.30
C THR A 33 8.48 -4.28 9.41
N PHE A 34 7.56 -4.19 8.46
CA PHE A 34 7.51 -3.05 7.53
C PHE A 34 7.23 -1.74 8.27
N ILE A 35 6.19 -1.71 9.10
CA ILE A 35 5.78 -0.45 9.75
C ILE A 35 6.66 -0.07 10.94
N LYS A 36 7.49 -0.99 11.44
CA LYS A 36 8.42 -0.72 12.53
C LYS A 36 9.54 0.21 12.09
N GLU A 37 9.94 0.15 10.83
CA GLU A 37 10.92 1.07 10.27
C GLU A 37 10.25 2.39 9.90
N ASP A 38 11.05 3.43 9.72
CA ASP A 38 10.52 4.72 9.29
C ASP A 38 9.79 4.58 7.96
N CYS A 39 8.53 4.91 7.97
CA CYS A 39 7.71 4.88 6.76
C CYS A 39 6.70 6.01 6.80
N TYR A 40 6.12 6.29 5.64
CA TYR A 40 5.09 7.30 5.47
C TYR A 40 3.74 6.59 5.30
N SER A 41 2.66 7.28 5.63
CA SER A 41 1.32 6.70 5.53
C SER A 41 0.29 7.80 5.34
N ASN A 42 -0.87 7.41 4.83
CA ASN A 42 -2.04 8.29 4.79
C ASN A 42 -2.80 8.30 6.11
N SER A 43 -2.37 7.54 7.11
CA SER A 43 -2.98 7.53 8.43
C SER A 43 -2.11 8.28 9.43
N SER A 44 -2.73 9.07 10.29
CA SER A 44 -2.03 9.75 11.38
C SER A 44 -1.66 8.79 12.50
N ASN A 45 -2.29 7.62 12.55
CA ASN A 45 -2.01 6.60 13.56
C ASN A 45 -1.95 5.24 12.88
N LEU A 46 -0.86 5.01 12.18
CA LEU A 46 -0.69 3.83 11.34
C LEU A 46 -0.78 2.54 12.13
N GLU A 47 -0.09 2.46 13.27
CA GLU A 47 -0.05 1.23 14.05
C GLU A 47 -1.45 0.82 14.53
N ALA A 48 -2.23 1.78 15.04
CA ALA A 48 -3.58 1.49 15.50
C ALA A 48 -4.48 1.03 14.35
N ALA A 49 -4.37 1.67 13.19
CA ALA A 49 -5.14 1.29 12.01
C ALA A 49 -4.77 -0.11 11.54
N VAL A 50 -3.48 -0.41 11.48
CA VAL A 50 -2.98 -1.74 11.10
C VAL A 50 -3.49 -2.80 12.07
N ASN A 51 -3.40 -2.53 13.37
CA ASN A 51 -3.84 -3.48 14.38
C ASN A 51 -5.32 -3.86 14.20
N LYS A 52 -6.16 -2.88 13.88
CA LYS A 52 -7.58 -3.14 13.65
C LYS A 52 -7.80 -4.01 12.42
N LEU A 53 -7.10 -3.71 11.34
CA LEU A 53 -7.28 -4.46 10.10
C LEU A 53 -6.70 -5.88 10.22
N VAL A 54 -5.59 -6.03 10.92
CA VAL A 54 -5.00 -7.35 11.17
C VAL A 54 -5.93 -8.17 12.07
N ALA A 55 -6.45 -7.57 13.14
CA ALA A 55 -7.37 -8.28 14.04
C ALA A 55 -8.63 -8.73 13.30
N PHE A 56 -9.16 -7.90 12.41
CA PHE A 56 -10.31 -8.28 11.61
C PHE A 56 -9.96 -9.46 10.69
N GLU A 57 -8.84 -9.39 9.99
CA GLU A 57 -8.45 -10.46 9.09
C GLU A 57 -8.20 -11.78 9.85
N ASP A 58 -7.71 -11.69 11.08
CA ASP A 58 -7.50 -12.86 11.93
C ASP A 58 -8.79 -13.60 12.26
N THR A 59 -9.95 -12.93 12.19
CA THR A 59 -11.24 -13.56 12.47
C THR A 59 -11.82 -14.33 11.30
N VAL A 60 -11.30 -14.13 10.09
CA VAL A 60 -11.84 -14.84 8.93
C VAL A 60 -11.39 -16.29 8.93
N THR A 61 -12.24 -17.16 8.42
CA THR A 61 -11.98 -18.62 8.44
C THR A 61 -11.23 -19.11 7.21
N ARG A 62 -11.22 -18.32 6.15
CA ARG A 62 -10.49 -18.63 4.93
C ARG A 62 -9.01 -18.32 5.07
N SER A 63 -8.26 -18.57 4.01
CA SER A 63 -6.85 -18.16 3.94
C SER A 63 -6.71 -16.67 4.19
N LYS A 64 -5.75 -16.28 5.00
CA LYS A 64 -5.54 -14.88 5.39
C LYS A 64 -4.94 -14.08 4.25
N ASN A 65 -5.47 -12.88 4.02
CA ASN A 65 -4.97 -11.91 3.06
C ASN A 65 -4.92 -10.56 3.78
N TYR A 66 -3.79 -10.30 4.45
CA TYR A 66 -3.69 -9.10 5.29
C TYR A 66 -3.58 -7.83 4.47
N CYS A 67 -2.72 -7.83 3.48
CA CYS A 67 -2.52 -6.66 2.63
C CYS A 67 -1.82 -7.09 1.34
N VAL A 68 -1.61 -6.12 0.46
CA VAL A 68 -0.78 -6.33 -0.73
C VAL A 68 0.51 -5.54 -0.58
N TYR A 69 1.58 -6.10 -1.10
CA TYR A 69 2.89 -5.46 -1.16
C TYR A 69 3.16 -5.09 -2.61
N LEU A 70 3.46 -3.82 -2.82
CA LEU A 70 3.73 -3.28 -4.15
C LEU A 70 5.13 -2.73 -4.19
N GLN A 71 5.78 -2.92 -5.31
CA GLN A 71 7.05 -2.29 -5.59
C GLN A 71 6.89 -1.48 -6.85
N VAL A 72 7.05 -0.17 -6.74
CA VAL A 72 6.80 0.77 -7.85
C VAL A 72 8.10 1.49 -8.15
N MET A 73 8.55 1.39 -9.39
CA MET A 73 9.71 2.15 -9.85
C MET A 73 9.24 3.55 -10.25
N TYR A 74 9.97 4.57 -9.83
CA TYR A 74 9.64 5.95 -10.18
C TYR A 74 10.81 6.61 -10.91
N PRO A 75 10.54 7.72 -11.64
CA PRO A 75 11.60 8.44 -12.34
C PRO A 75 12.67 8.95 -11.37
N LYS A 76 13.93 8.69 -11.67
CA LYS A 76 15.03 8.98 -10.75
C LYS A 76 15.33 10.47 -10.54
N ASP A 77 14.85 11.31 -11.46
CA ASP A 77 15.17 12.74 -11.42
C ASP A 77 14.15 13.58 -10.63
N LEU A 78 13.25 12.91 -9.91
CA LEU A 78 12.26 13.61 -9.11
C LEU A 78 12.88 14.17 -7.83
N SER A 79 12.50 15.40 -7.48
CA SER A 79 12.85 15.96 -6.18
C SER A 79 12.16 15.15 -5.09
N LYS A 80 12.60 15.33 -3.83
CA LYS A 80 12.01 14.60 -2.71
C LYS A 80 10.51 14.87 -2.59
N ASN A 81 10.10 16.12 -2.75
CA ASN A 81 8.68 16.47 -2.72
C ASN A 81 7.91 15.83 -3.86
N ASP A 82 8.50 15.80 -5.06
CA ASP A 82 7.85 15.21 -6.22
C ASP A 82 7.72 13.70 -6.10
N GLN A 83 8.67 13.05 -5.41
CA GLN A 83 8.56 11.62 -5.13
C GLN A 83 7.34 11.32 -4.26
N HIS A 84 7.12 12.12 -3.21
CA HIS A 84 5.93 11.98 -2.37
C HIS A 84 4.65 12.23 -3.15
N GLU A 85 4.63 13.28 -3.96
CA GLU A 85 3.47 13.59 -4.78
C GLU A 85 3.19 12.49 -5.80
N PHE A 86 4.24 11.90 -6.38
CA PHE A 86 4.09 10.78 -7.30
C PHE A 86 3.37 9.61 -6.64
N ILE A 87 3.83 9.18 -5.46
CA ILE A 87 3.22 8.02 -4.83
C ILE A 87 1.81 8.32 -4.31
N LYS A 88 1.58 9.51 -3.81
CA LYS A 88 0.25 9.91 -3.36
C LYS A 88 -0.75 9.90 -4.52
N LYS A 89 -0.33 10.43 -5.67
CA LYS A 89 -1.17 10.45 -6.86
C LYS A 89 -1.44 9.03 -7.37
N PHE A 90 -0.41 8.19 -7.39
CA PHE A 90 -0.54 6.79 -7.78
C PHE A 90 -1.55 6.08 -6.88
N MET A 91 -1.42 6.24 -5.57
CA MET A 91 -2.31 5.60 -4.61
C MET A 91 -3.71 6.20 -4.65
N PHE A 92 -3.83 7.49 -4.96
CA PHE A 92 -5.13 8.12 -5.11
C PHE A 92 -5.91 7.51 -6.28
N GLU A 93 -5.26 7.28 -7.40
CA GLU A 93 -5.91 6.66 -8.56
C GLU A 93 -6.41 5.25 -8.22
N ILE A 94 -5.60 4.49 -7.49
CA ILE A 94 -6.02 3.18 -7.03
C ILE A 94 -7.21 3.30 -6.07
N SER A 95 -7.16 4.25 -5.15
CA SER A 95 -8.18 4.41 -4.12
C SER A 95 -9.50 4.96 -4.64
N LEU A 96 -9.55 5.43 -5.87
CA LEU A 96 -10.84 5.75 -6.49
C LEU A 96 -11.74 4.51 -6.56
N HIS A 97 -11.13 3.33 -6.57
CA HIS A 97 -11.84 2.07 -6.61
C HIS A 97 -11.96 1.42 -5.23
N TYR A 98 -11.15 1.87 -4.26
CA TYR A 98 -11.12 1.34 -2.91
C TYR A 98 -11.13 2.52 -1.94
N LYS A 99 -12.31 2.93 -1.52
CA LYS A 99 -12.46 4.06 -0.60
C LYS A 99 -11.71 3.79 0.71
N ARG A 100 -11.03 4.83 1.22
CA ARG A 100 -10.32 4.76 2.50
C ARG A 100 -9.23 3.69 2.55
N LEU A 101 -8.62 3.42 1.43
CA LEU A 101 -7.51 2.48 1.38
C LEU A 101 -6.39 2.96 2.30
N LEU A 102 -6.06 2.14 3.29
CA LEU A 102 -4.91 2.40 4.14
C LEU A 102 -3.65 1.94 3.43
N PHE A 103 -2.64 2.79 3.40
CA PHE A 103 -1.35 2.39 2.85
C PHE A 103 -0.20 3.02 3.60
N ALA A 104 0.95 2.36 3.54
CA ALA A 104 2.22 2.86 4.05
C ALA A 104 3.28 2.63 2.99
N TYR A 105 4.27 3.52 2.94
CA TYR A 105 5.29 3.42 1.90
C TYR A 105 6.65 3.92 2.39
N LYS A 106 7.69 3.42 1.72
CA LYS A 106 9.09 3.84 1.94
C LYS A 106 9.78 3.96 0.60
N PHE A 107 10.70 4.90 0.52
CA PHE A 107 11.57 5.04 -0.66
C PHE A 107 12.78 4.14 -0.46
N VAL A 108 13.05 3.30 -1.46
CA VAL A 108 14.10 2.30 -1.37
C VAL A 108 14.95 2.37 -2.64
N ARG A 109 16.24 2.23 -2.45
CA ARG A 109 17.17 2.16 -3.57
C ARG A 109 17.71 0.73 -3.66
N ARG A 110 17.56 0.12 -4.83
CA ARG A 110 18.08 -1.22 -5.10
C ARG A 110 18.91 -1.17 -6.35
N GLY A 111 20.23 -1.33 -6.19
CA GLY A 111 21.16 -1.16 -7.31
C GLY A 111 21.07 0.26 -7.85
N LYS A 112 20.76 0.41 -9.13
CA LYS A 112 20.60 1.70 -9.78
C LYS A 112 19.13 2.15 -9.81
N GLY A 113 18.22 1.32 -9.31
CA GLY A 113 16.79 1.61 -9.37
C GLY A 113 16.29 2.37 -8.16
N HIS A 114 15.34 3.26 -8.39
CA HIS A 114 14.65 4.01 -7.36
C HIS A 114 13.23 3.47 -7.25
N TYR A 115 12.87 2.96 -6.08
CA TYR A 115 11.61 2.28 -5.86
C TYR A 115 10.87 2.85 -4.67
N VAL A 116 9.56 2.74 -4.71
CA VAL A 116 8.71 2.92 -3.56
C VAL A 116 8.15 1.55 -3.20
N ASP A 117 8.41 1.11 -1.98
CA ASP A 117 7.79 -0.08 -1.44
C ASP A 117 6.53 0.34 -0.71
N VAL A 118 5.41 -0.29 -1.04
CA VAL A 118 4.10 0.07 -0.49
C VAL A 118 3.44 -1.17 0.06
N ILE A 119 2.84 -1.05 1.24
CA ILE A 119 1.85 -2.01 1.69
C ILE A 119 0.49 -1.30 1.69
N ALA A 120 -0.50 -1.95 1.11
CA ALA A 120 -1.83 -1.39 0.99
C ALA A 120 -2.86 -2.42 1.44
N PHE A 121 -3.81 -1.96 2.25
CA PHE A 121 -4.82 -2.83 2.83
C PHE A 121 -6.11 -2.67 2.04
N GLU A 122 -6.50 -3.71 1.34
CA GLU A 122 -7.72 -3.70 0.53
C GLU A 122 -8.98 -3.68 1.40
N ARG A 123 -8.86 -4.13 2.64
CA ARG A 123 -9.94 -3.94 3.62
C ARG A 123 -9.90 -2.51 4.08
N GLU A 124 -10.97 -1.83 3.88
CA GLU A 124 -11.03 -0.41 4.07
C GLU A 124 -11.22 -0.01 5.53
N LEU A 125 -10.78 1.19 5.83
CA LEU A 125 -10.91 1.74 7.18
C LEU A 125 -12.36 1.87 7.62
N TYR A 126 -13.32 1.94 6.68
CA TYR A 126 -14.72 2.07 7.04
C TYR A 126 -15.26 0.86 7.83
N ILE A 127 -14.55 -0.26 7.80
CA ILE A 127 -14.91 -1.40 8.65
C ILE A 127 -15.04 -0.98 10.09
N ARG A 128 -14.15 -0.09 10.54
CA ARG A 128 -14.21 0.44 11.91
C ARG A 128 -15.47 1.23 12.18
N GLU A 129 -15.92 1.98 11.19
CA GLU A 129 -17.14 2.78 11.31
C GLU A 129 -18.38 1.91 11.40
N ARG A 130 -18.35 0.79 10.71
CA ARG A 130 -19.47 -0.15 10.72
C ARG A 130 -19.57 -0.92 12.04
N GLU A 131 -18.47 -1.01 12.75
CA GLU A 131 -18.43 -1.67 14.05
C GLU A 131 -18.88 -0.77 15.19
N ILE A 132 -19.00 0.50 14.91
CA ILE A 132 -19.46 1.47 15.88
C ILE A 132 -20.99 1.45 15.93
#